data_2dd300e7c64d43d08f8c4994ee745c37
#
_entry.id   2dd300e7c64d43d08f8c4994ee745c37
#
_cell.length_a   1.000
_cell.length_b   1.000
_cell.length_c   1.000
_cell.angle_alpha   90.00
_cell.angle_beta   90.00
_cell.angle_gamma   90.00
#
_symmetry.space_group_name_H-M   'P 1'
#
loop_
_entity.id
_entity.type
_entity.pdbx_description
1 polymer ?
#
loop_
_entity_poly.entity_id
_entity_poly.type
_entity_poly.pdbx_seq_one_letter_code
_entity_poly.pdbx_strand_id
1 'polypeptide(L)'
;MPLTIRQALREDIPHLCHLMKELSGHEISQEEMNNRLEFIEDSPFDSLYVCEENGAILGLLGFRIRENLEEVSKYGEISVIVVDSGARRKGVGRFLMNYAEKLAFEKGCIGTWLVSGFGREEQAHPFYKELGYEITGYRFVKRF
;
A
#
# COMPACT_ATOMS: atom_id res chain seq x y z
N MET A 1 -5.71 17.75 13.51
CA MET A 1 -6.33 16.49 13.93
C MET A 1 -5.43 15.33 13.60
N PRO A 2 -5.32 14.34 14.46
CA PRO A 2 -4.38 13.24 14.22
C PRO A 2 -4.84 12.32 13.10
N LEU A 3 -3.85 11.80 12.37
CA LEU A 3 -4.07 10.73 11.41
C LEU A 3 -4.12 9.40 12.16
N THR A 4 -5.02 8.52 11.76
CA THR A 4 -5.09 7.18 12.32
C THR A 4 -5.15 6.15 11.19
N ILE A 5 -4.68 4.93 11.48
CA ILE A 5 -4.71 3.82 10.54
C ILE A 5 -5.50 2.68 11.13
N ARG A 6 -6.37 2.08 10.32
CA ARG A 6 -7.14 0.90 10.69
C ARG A 6 -7.30 -0.02 9.48
N GLN A 7 -7.73 -1.24 9.72
CA GLN A 7 -8.03 -2.15 8.62
C GLN A 7 -9.20 -1.63 7.80
N ALA A 8 -9.14 -1.86 6.50
CA ALA A 8 -10.23 -1.50 5.61
C ALA A 8 -11.46 -2.39 5.86
N LEU A 9 -12.63 -1.80 5.76
CA LEU A 9 -13.93 -2.46 5.98
C LEU A 9 -14.77 -2.36 4.71
N ARG A 10 -15.81 -3.19 4.63
CA ARG A 10 -16.71 -3.17 3.47
C ARG A 10 -17.39 -1.82 3.28
N GLU A 11 -17.70 -1.12 4.36
CA GLU A 11 -18.30 0.21 4.28
C GLU A 11 -17.36 1.24 3.65
N ASP A 12 -16.07 0.93 3.55
CA ASP A 12 -15.09 1.82 2.93
C ASP A 12 -15.06 1.69 1.39
N ILE A 13 -15.73 0.70 0.83
CA ILE A 13 -15.61 0.36 -0.60
C ILE A 13 -15.73 1.55 -1.54
N PRO A 14 -16.71 2.47 -1.40
CA PRO A 14 -16.76 3.62 -2.32
C PRO A 14 -15.48 4.45 -2.31
N HIS A 15 -14.88 4.65 -1.14
CA HIS A 15 -13.62 5.40 -1.01
C HIS A 15 -12.45 4.62 -1.57
N LEU A 16 -12.44 3.29 -1.38
CA LEU A 16 -11.39 2.43 -1.93
C LEU A 16 -11.41 2.46 -3.46
N CYS A 17 -12.61 2.44 -4.06
CA CYS A 17 -12.74 2.55 -5.52
C CYS A 17 -12.17 3.87 -6.02
N HIS A 18 -12.44 4.96 -5.32
CA HIS A 18 -11.91 6.28 -5.69
C HIS A 18 -10.37 6.29 -5.64
N LEU A 19 -9.79 5.77 -4.57
CA LEU A 19 -8.33 5.74 -4.42
C LEU A 19 -7.67 4.83 -5.43
N MET A 20 -8.27 3.68 -5.74
CA MET A 20 -7.75 2.77 -6.74
C MET A 20 -7.77 3.40 -8.13
N LYS A 21 -8.81 4.18 -8.45
CA LYS A 21 -8.86 4.91 -9.71
C LYS A 21 -7.74 5.95 -9.79
N GLU A 22 -7.46 6.67 -8.70
CA GLU A 22 -6.35 7.62 -8.68
C GLU A 22 -5.01 6.91 -8.91
N LEU A 23 -4.86 5.72 -8.36
CA LEU A 23 -3.63 4.94 -8.51
C LEU A 23 -3.44 4.40 -9.91
N SER A 24 -4.46 3.75 -10.45
CA SER A 24 -4.36 2.98 -11.71
C SER A 24 -4.85 3.72 -12.94
N GLY A 25 -5.67 4.74 -12.77
CA GLY A 25 -6.34 5.42 -13.87
C GLY A 25 -7.56 4.68 -14.40
N HIS A 26 -7.90 3.53 -13.83
CA HIS A 26 -9.04 2.71 -14.26
C HIS A 26 -10.15 2.72 -13.22
N GLU A 27 -11.40 2.66 -13.71
CA GLU A 27 -12.53 2.43 -12.82
C GLU A 27 -12.48 1.01 -12.29
N ILE A 28 -12.80 0.85 -11.02
CA ILE A 28 -13.06 -0.45 -10.43
C ILE A 28 -14.45 -0.38 -9.81
N SER A 29 -15.31 -1.35 -10.10
CA SER A 29 -16.67 -1.36 -9.56
C SER A 29 -16.66 -1.72 -8.08
N GLN A 30 -17.75 -1.38 -7.37
CA GLN A 30 -17.90 -1.77 -5.98
C GLN A 30 -17.93 -3.28 -5.82
N GLU A 31 -18.52 -3.98 -6.79
CA GLU A 31 -18.54 -5.45 -6.78
C GLU A 31 -17.14 -6.02 -6.91
N GLU A 32 -16.34 -5.49 -7.83
CA GLU A 32 -14.94 -5.90 -8.00
C GLU A 32 -14.12 -5.61 -6.73
N MET A 33 -14.33 -4.44 -6.14
CA MET A 33 -13.62 -4.08 -4.92
C MET A 33 -14.01 -4.99 -3.76
N ASN A 34 -15.29 -5.35 -3.66
CA ASN A 34 -15.74 -6.31 -2.65
C ASN A 34 -15.07 -7.67 -2.84
N ASN A 35 -14.93 -8.12 -4.10
CA ASN A 35 -14.20 -9.35 -4.41
C ASN A 35 -12.75 -9.28 -3.91
N ARG A 36 -12.11 -8.13 -4.08
CA ARG A 36 -10.72 -7.94 -3.61
C ARG A 36 -10.64 -7.95 -2.09
N LEU A 37 -11.61 -7.38 -1.39
CA LEU A 37 -11.64 -7.44 0.07
C LEU A 37 -11.81 -8.87 0.57
N GLU A 38 -12.67 -9.65 -0.07
CA GLU A 38 -12.85 -11.06 0.29
C GLU A 38 -11.55 -11.84 0.11
N PHE A 39 -10.85 -11.59 -1.00
CA PHE A 39 -9.54 -12.20 -1.23
C PHE A 39 -8.56 -11.88 -0.09
N ILE A 40 -8.53 -10.63 0.33
CA ILE A 40 -7.62 -10.20 1.39
C ILE A 40 -8.02 -10.81 2.74
N GLU A 41 -9.31 -10.85 3.06
CA GLU A 41 -9.79 -11.44 4.30
C GLU A 41 -9.40 -12.93 4.42
N ASP A 42 -9.40 -13.64 3.30
CA ASP A 42 -9.07 -15.06 3.26
C ASP A 42 -7.57 -15.33 3.17
N SER A 43 -6.77 -14.32 2.84
CA SER A 43 -5.33 -14.50 2.65
C SER A 43 -4.59 -14.48 3.99
N PRO A 44 -3.72 -15.48 4.25
CA PRO A 44 -2.87 -15.42 5.45
C PRO A 44 -1.72 -14.44 5.32
N PHE A 45 -1.51 -13.86 4.13
CA PHE A 45 -0.34 -13.01 3.84
C PHE A 45 -0.71 -11.56 3.59
N ASP A 46 -1.92 -11.28 3.12
CA ASP A 46 -2.32 -9.95 2.68
C ASP A 46 -3.16 -9.22 3.72
N SER A 47 -2.98 -7.91 3.80
CA SER A 47 -3.82 -7.05 4.63
C SER A 47 -3.95 -5.69 3.96
N LEU A 48 -5.02 -4.98 4.29
CA LEU A 48 -5.36 -3.70 3.67
C LEU A 48 -5.77 -2.71 4.76
N TYR A 49 -5.20 -1.52 4.72
CA TYR A 49 -5.39 -0.49 5.74
C TYR A 49 -5.78 0.83 5.10
N VAL A 50 -6.55 1.60 5.84
CA VAL A 50 -6.87 2.97 5.44
C VAL A 50 -6.33 3.94 6.49
N CYS A 51 -5.92 5.11 6.01
CA CYS A 51 -5.52 6.23 6.86
C CYS A 51 -6.68 7.22 6.85
N GLU A 52 -7.12 7.62 8.03
CA GLU A 52 -8.22 8.56 8.14
C GLU A 52 -7.93 9.71 9.10
N GLU A 53 -8.67 10.80 8.91
CA GLU A 53 -8.65 11.98 9.76
C GLU A 53 -10.10 12.43 9.89
N ASN A 54 -10.62 12.46 11.11
CA ASN A 54 -12.03 12.84 11.38
C ASN A 54 -13.03 12.03 10.56
N GLY A 55 -12.76 10.74 10.38
CA GLY A 55 -13.67 9.87 9.63
C GLY A 55 -13.51 9.95 8.11
N ALA A 56 -12.70 10.87 7.60
CA ALA A 56 -12.44 10.98 6.17
C ALA A 56 -11.24 10.10 5.80
N ILE A 57 -11.41 9.24 4.80
CA ILE A 57 -10.33 8.36 4.33
C ILE A 57 -9.42 9.16 3.40
N LEU A 58 -8.14 9.26 3.75
CA LEU A 58 -7.15 10.05 3.04
C LEU A 58 -6.12 9.20 2.31
N GLY A 59 -6.04 7.92 2.60
CA GLY A 59 -5.04 7.06 1.97
C GLY A 59 -5.30 5.60 2.20
N LEU A 60 -4.57 4.78 1.46
CA LEU A 60 -4.74 3.32 1.42
C LEU A 60 -3.37 2.66 1.38
N LEU A 61 -3.22 1.58 2.14
CA LEU A 61 -1.99 0.78 2.18
C LEU A 61 -2.34 -0.69 2.05
N GLY A 62 -1.80 -1.35 1.03
CA GLY A 62 -1.80 -2.80 0.93
C GLY A 62 -0.47 -3.33 1.39
N PHE A 63 -0.49 -4.40 2.18
CA PHE A 63 0.70 -5.02 2.76
C PHE A 63 0.62 -6.52 2.53
N ARG A 64 1.76 -7.11 2.12
CA ARG A 64 1.83 -8.55 1.89
C ARG A 64 3.13 -9.11 2.45
N ILE A 65 3.03 -10.21 3.18
CA ILE A 65 4.22 -10.91 3.65
C ILE A 65 4.74 -11.80 2.54
N ARG A 66 6.03 -11.68 2.24
CA ARG A 66 6.73 -12.46 1.22
C ARG A 66 7.79 -13.32 1.88
N GLU A 67 7.57 -14.63 1.89
CA GLU A 67 8.56 -15.58 2.39
C GLU A 67 9.64 -15.78 1.34
N ASN A 68 10.89 -15.74 1.75
CA ASN A 68 12.01 -16.02 0.88
C ASN A 68 12.21 -17.55 0.77
N LEU A 69 12.59 -18.01 -0.41
CA LEU A 69 12.89 -19.44 -0.59
C LEU A 69 14.37 -19.74 -0.44
N GLU A 70 15.22 -18.74 -0.72
CA GLU A 70 16.68 -18.91 -0.67
C GLU A 70 17.25 -18.83 0.74
N GLU A 71 16.42 -18.42 1.71
CA GLU A 71 16.80 -18.40 3.13
C GLU A 71 15.55 -18.34 3.99
N VAL A 72 15.70 -18.64 5.27
CA VAL A 72 14.57 -18.61 6.20
C VAL A 72 14.40 -17.19 6.70
N SER A 73 13.72 -16.39 5.90
CA SER A 73 13.43 -14.98 6.20
C SER A 73 12.25 -14.52 5.35
N LYS A 74 11.76 -13.31 5.66
CA LYS A 74 10.64 -12.74 4.91
C LYS A 74 10.75 -11.22 4.84
N TYR A 75 10.08 -10.66 3.82
CA TYR A 75 9.94 -9.21 3.63
C TYR A 75 8.47 -8.82 3.73
N GLY A 76 8.24 -7.56 4.11
CA GLY A 76 6.93 -6.94 3.96
C GLY A 76 6.90 -6.19 2.64
N GLU A 77 5.99 -6.59 1.76
CA GLU A 77 5.79 -5.88 0.48
C GLU A 77 4.71 -4.84 0.65
N ILE A 78 5.01 -3.61 0.26
CA ILE A 78 3.98 -2.58 0.11
C ILE A 78 3.36 -2.82 -1.26
N SER A 79 2.24 -3.54 -1.30
CA SER A 79 1.59 -3.95 -2.54
C SER A 79 0.79 -2.83 -3.19
N VAL A 80 0.28 -1.92 -2.38
CA VAL A 80 -0.46 -0.73 -2.82
C VAL A 80 -0.18 0.38 -1.83
N ILE A 81 0.09 1.58 -2.33
CA ILE A 81 0.07 2.79 -1.51
C ILE A 81 -0.48 3.92 -2.37
N VAL A 82 -1.51 4.58 -1.88
CA VAL A 82 -2.08 5.72 -2.57
C VAL A 82 -2.62 6.72 -1.55
N VAL A 83 -2.39 8.00 -1.83
CA VAL A 83 -2.88 9.11 -1.02
C VAL A 83 -3.86 9.90 -1.85
N ASP A 84 -5.01 10.23 -1.28
CA ASP A 84 -6.03 11.06 -1.93
C ASP A 84 -5.36 12.37 -2.39
N SER A 85 -5.62 12.77 -3.63
CA SER A 85 -5.04 13.98 -4.21
C SER A 85 -5.37 15.24 -3.39
N GLY A 86 -6.53 15.25 -2.74
CA GLY A 86 -6.95 16.35 -1.88
C GLY A 86 -6.25 16.38 -0.52
N ALA A 87 -5.51 15.34 -0.18
CA ALA A 87 -4.86 15.20 1.12
C ALA A 87 -3.33 15.28 1.04
N ARG A 88 -2.79 15.75 -0.07
CA ARG A 88 -1.34 15.89 -0.23
C ARG A 88 -0.81 16.93 0.75
N ARG A 89 0.47 16.75 1.14
CA ARG A 89 1.18 17.62 2.09
C ARG A 89 0.70 17.53 3.55
N LYS A 90 -0.11 16.51 3.86
CA LYS A 90 -0.50 16.21 5.25
C LYS A 90 0.36 15.13 5.89
N GLY A 91 1.34 14.61 5.16
CA GLY A 91 2.20 13.55 5.68
C GLY A 91 1.55 12.16 5.67
N VAL A 92 0.47 11.98 4.91
CA VAL A 92 -0.26 10.70 4.87
C VAL A 92 0.62 9.58 4.34
N GLY A 93 1.33 9.82 3.23
CA GLY A 93 2.22 8.82 2.64
C GLY A 93 3.30 8.36 3.60
N ARG A 94 3.97 9.29 4.25
CA ARG A 94 4.99 8.97 5.25
C ARG A 94 4.40 8.21 6.43
N PHE A 95 3.22 8.60 6.88
CA PHE A 95 2.54 7.95 7.99
C PHE A 95 2.20 6.49 7.63
N LEU A 96 1.72 6.26 6.40
CA LEU A 96 1.43 4.91 5.91
C LEU A 96 2.70 4.07 5.80
N MET A 97 3.77 4.63 5.25
CA MET A 97 5.04 3.91 5.12
C MET A 97 5.63 3.54 6.48
N ASN A 98 5.59 4.47 7.43
CA ASN A 98 6.06 4.19 8.78
C ASN A 98 5.25 3.06 9.43
N TYR A 99 3.95 3.05 9.20
CA TYR A 99 3.09 1.98 9.69
C TYR A 99 3.47 0.63 9.07
N ALA A 100 3.69 0.60 7.76
CA ALA A 100 4.08 -0.62 7.06
C ALA A 100 5.41 -1.17 7.60
N GLU A 101 6.38 -0.31 7.84
CA GLU A 101 7.68 -0.72 8.36
C GLU A 101 7.57 -1.26 9.78
N LYS A 102 6.76 -0.61 10.62
CA LYS A 102 6.50 -1.10 11.97
C LYS A 102 5.81 -2.45 11.95
N LEU A 103 4.81 -2.60 11.08
CA LEU A 103 4.08 -3.85 10.92
C LEU A 103 5.02 -4.98 10.48
N ALA A 104 5.88 -4.70 9.51
CA ALA A 104 6.86 -5.66 9.02
C ALA A 104 7.81 -6.09 10.14
N PHE A 105 8.33 -5.12 10.89
CA PHE A 105 9.23 -5.40 12.01
C PHE A 105 8.53 -6.29 13.06
N GLU A 106 7.30 -5.97 13.41
CA GLU A 106 6.53 -6.73 14.41
C GLU A 106 6.25 -8.17 13.94
N LYS A 107 6.13 -8.37 12.62
CA LYS A 107 5.87 -9.70 12.05
C LYS A 107 7.16 -10.49 11.76
N GLY A 108 8.31 -9.96 12.15
CA GLY A 108 9.59 -10.65 11.99
C GLY A 108 10.19 -10.56 10.59
N CYS A 109 9.74 -9.60 9.78
CA CYS A 109 10.33 -9.36 8.47
C CYS A 109 11.72 -8.75 8.61
N ILE A 110 12.60 -9.04 7.64
CA ILE A 110 13.96 -8.47 7.64
C ILE A 110 14.03 -7.12 6.93
N GLY A 111 12.94 -6.71 6.30
CA GLY A 111 12.84 -5.42 5.62
C GLY A 111 11.51 -5.28 4.92
N THR A 112 11.39 -4.19 4.17
CA THR A 112 10.22 -3.91 3.33
C THR A 112 10.69 -3.60 1.92
N TRP A 113 9.82 -3.85 0.93
CA TRP A 113 10.10 -3.48 -0.46
C TRP A 113 8.81 -3.13 -1.19
N LEU A 114 8.98 -2.44 -2.32
CA LEU A 114 7.87 -2.06 -3.17
C LEU A 114 8.33 -1.93 -4.61
N VAL A 115 7.37 -1.89 -5.53
CA VAL A 115 7.63 -1.62 -6.94
C VAL A 115 6.98 -0.28 -7.28
N SER A 116 7.79 0.66 -7.79
CA SER A 116 7.30 1.95 -8.29
C SER A 116 7.25 1.87 -9.81
N GLY A 117 6.07 2.15 -10.38
CA GLY A 117 5.89 2.09 -11.82
C GLY A 117 6.65 3.16 -12.58
N PHE A 118 6.91 2.92 -13.87
CA PHE A 118 7.51 3.94 -14.73
C PHE A 118 6.60 5.16 -14.84
N GLY A 119 7.22 6.32 -15.02
CA GLY A 119 6.52 7.60 -15.13
C GLY A 119 6.34 8.32 -13.82
N ARG A 120 6.77 7.72 -12.70
CA ARG A 120 6.64 8.32 -11.37
C ARG A 120 7.98 8.63 -10.71
N GLU A 121 9.06 8.49 -11.46
CA GLU A 121 10.41 8.63 -10.92
C GLU A 121 10.65 9.99 -10.27
N GLU A 122 10.18 11.07 -10.92
CA GLU A 122 10.39 12.42 -10.41
C GLU A 122 9.65 12.70 -9.11
N GLN A 123 8.50 12.06 -8.92
CA GLN A 123 7.63 12.29 -7.76
C GLN A 123 7.88 11.27 -6.65
N ALA A 124 7.97 10.00 -7.02
CA ALA A 124 8.01 8.91 -6.06
C ALA A 124 9.41 8.53 -5.60
N HIS A 125 10.40 8.52 -6.50
CA HIS A 125 11.75 8.10 -6.14
C HIS A 125 12.40 8.96 -5.06
N PRO A 126 12.33 10.32 -5.11
CA PRO A 126 12.86 11.13 -4.02
C PRO A 126 12.19 10.83 -2.69
N PHE A 127 10.89 10.59 -2.71
CA PHE A 127 10.12 10.25 -1.51
C PHE A 127 10.63 8.96 -0.87
N TYR A 128 10.79 7.89 -1.67
CA TYR A 128 11.26 6.61 -1.15
C TYR A 128 12.73 6.66 -0.72
N LYS A 129 13.57 7.36 -1.47
CA LYS A 129 14.98 7.51 -1.10
C LYS A 129 15.13 8.24 0.23
N GLU A 130 14.32 9.26 0.45
CA GLU A 130 14.33 9.99 1.72
C GLU A 130 13.95 9.08 2.90
N LEU A 131 13.09 8.09 2.65
CA LEU A 131 12.72 7.10 3.66
C LEU A 131 13.76 5.98 3.84
N GLY A 132 14.84 6.01 3.07
CA GLY A 132 15.93 5.03 3.18
C GLY A 132 15.83 3.86 2.21
N TYR A 133 14.96 3.93 1.22
CA TYR A 133 14.82 2.87 0.22
C TYR A 133 15.86 3.00 -0.87
N GLU A 134 16.34 1.87 -1.37
CA GLU A 134 17.31 1.76 -2.45
C GLU A 134 16.69 1.01 -3.62
N ILE A 135 17.11 1.35 -4.84
CA ILE A 135 16.70 0.61 -6.04
C ILE A 135 17.61 -0.61 -6.14
N THR A 136 17.03 -1.81 -6.00
CA THR A 136 17.81 -3.04 -5.98
C THR A 136 17.53 -3.99 -7.14
N GLY A 137 16.58 -3.64 -8.01
CA GLY A 137 16.25 -4.54 -9.12
C GLY A 137 15.26 -3.92 -10.09
N TYR A 138 14.95 -4.70 -11.13
CA TYR A 138 14.00 -4.33 -12.17
C TYR A 138 12.90 -5.37 -12.25
N ARG A 139 11.68 -4.94 -12.59
CA ARG A 139 10.55 -5.83 -12.76
C ARG A 139 10.37 -6.13 -14.25
N PHE A 140 10.36 -7.41 -14.60
CA PHE A 140 10.09 -7.86 -15.97
C PHE A 140 8.68 -8.43 -16.01
N VAL A 141 7.86 -7.99 -16.96
CA VAL A 141 6.46 -8.42 -17.09
C VAL A 141 6.22 -8.86 -18.53
N LYS A 142 5.54 -9.98 -18.69
CA LYS A 142 5.06 -10.45 -19.97
C LYS A 142 3.56 -10.68 -19.84
N ARG A 143 2.78 -10.02 -20.68
CA ARG A 143 1.32 -10.17 -20.67
C ARG A 143 0.90 -11.24 -21.66
N PHE A 144 -0.11 -11.97 -21.29
CA PHE A 144 -0.67 -13.03 -22.13
C PHE A 144 -1.98 -12.59 -22.75
#